data_28a7b3a5a74a44c8d96517c238b2dde5
#
_entry.id   28a7b3a5a74a44c8d96517c238b2dde5
#
_cell.length_a   1.000
_cell.length_b   1.000
_cell.length_c   1.000
_cell.angle_alpha   90.00
_cell.angle_beta   90.00
_cell.angle_gamma   90.00
#
_symmetry.space_group_name_H-M   'P 1'
#
loop_
_entity.id
_entity.type
_entity.pdbx_description
1 polymer ?
#
loop_
_entity_poly.entity_id
_entity_poly.type
_entity_poly.pdbx_seq_one_letter_code
_entity_poly.pdbx_strand_id
1 'polypeptide(L)'
;MTTDPSDKLFEFAVCYARTECSGSLISEHKLRSACGRPFQTFDGSLLHPTVVSQAAVLLEGIVLAHAFDDGNKRTGWMTLIYFLACRHQTLRDVSDAEGEEVVVSLVTHNLLLADFAGWIAQHLVPLTE
;
A
#
# COMPACT_ATOMS: atom_id res chain seq x y z
N MET A 1 14.59 -19.24 -8.28
CA MET A 1 13.50 -19.17 -7.29
C MET A 1 12.81 -17.82 -7.38
N THR A 2 11.51 -17.84 -7.64
CA THR A 2 10.75 -16.59 -7.69
C THR A 2 10.33 -16.17 -6.29
N THR A 3 10.61 -14.92 -5.93
CA THR A 3 10.16 -14.38 -4.66
C THR A 3 8.67 -14.05 -4.75
N ASP A 4 7.90 -14.48 -3.76
CA ASP A 4 6.48 -14.15 -3.67
C ASP A 4 6.35 -12.62 -3.63
N PRO A 5 5.48 -12.01 -4.46
CA PRO A 5 5.30 -10.57 -4.45
C PRO A 5 4.94 -9.99 -3.08
N SER A 6 4.18 -10.73 -2.27
CA SER A 6 3.83 -10.26 -0.93
C SER A 6 5.06 -10.18 -0.01
N ASP A 7 6.05 -11.07 -0.19
CA ASP A 7 7.29 -11.03 0.58
C ASP A 7 8.10 -9.77 0.27
N LYS A 8 8.12 -9.34 -0.99
CA LYS A 8 8.81 -8.10 -1.37
C LYS A 8 8.17 -6.90 -0.71
N LEU A 9 6.84 -6.86 -0.68
CA LEU A 9 6.12 -5.77 -0.01
C LEU A 9 6.38 -5.77 1.49
N PHE A 10 6.38 -6.95 2.10
CA PHE A 10 6.67 -7.09 3.53
C PHE A 10 8.07 -6.56 3.84
N GLU A 11 9.07 -7.00 3.08
CA GLU A 11 10.47 -6.59 3.29
C GLU A 11 10.64 -5.09 3.11
N PHE A 12 10.00 -4.51 2.07
CA PHE A 12 10.05 -3.07 1.85
C PHE A 12 9.45 -2.32 3.04
N ALA A 13 8.26 -2.73 3.49
CA ALA A 13 7.55 -2.04 4.56
C ALA A 13 8.38 -2.05 5.86
N VAL A 14 8.95 -3.20 6.22
CA VAL A 14 9.78 -3.33 7.42
C VAL A 14 11.00 -2.42 7.33
N CYS A 15 11.69 -2.45 6.19
CA CYS A 15 12.88 -1.63 5.97
C CYS A 15 12.55 -0.14 6.03
N TYR A 16 11.48 0.28 5.33
CA TYR A 16 11.09 1.68 5.31
C TYR A 16 10.72 2.19 6.71
N ALA A 17 9.89 1.44 7.43
CA ALA A 17 9.48 1.84 8.77
C ALA A 17 10.69 2.00 9.70
N ARG A 18 11.62 1.07 9.64
CA ARG A 18 12.81 1.09 10.49
C ARG A 18 13.73 2.26 10.14
N THR A 19 13.99 2.48 8.86
CA THR A 19 15.00 3.46 8.43
C THR A 19 14.46 4.88 8.36
N GLU A 20 13.19 5.06 7.97
CA GLU A 20 12.62 6.39 7.72
C GLU A 20 11.66 6.86 8.80
N CYS A 21 11.11 5.96 9.59
CA CYS A 21 10.12 6.31 10.62
C CYS A 21 10.57 5.95 12.03
N SER A 22 11.72 5.31 12.18
CA SER A 22 12.18 4.75 13.46
C SER A 22 11.13 3.80 14.06
N GLY A 23 10.33 3.17 13.19
CA GLY A 23 9.28 2.25 13.60
C GLY A 23 9.77 0.81 13.70
N SER A 24 9.36 0.13 14.73
CA SER A 24 9.67 -1.28 14.94
C SER A 24 8.46 -2.14 14.64
N LEU A 25 8.71 -3.28 13.99
CA LEU A 25 7.66 -4.24 13.70
C LEU A 25 7.22 -4.92 14.99
N ILE A 26 5.94 -4.79 15.34
CA ILE A 26 5.37 -5.40 16.54
C ILE A 26 4.41 -6.55 16.22
N SER A 27 3.99 -6.70 14.96
CA SER A 27 3.12 -7.81 14.56
C SER A 27 3.44 -8.23 13.13
N GLU A 28 4.32 -9.23 13.00
CA GLU A 28 4.66 -9.79 11.69
C GLU A 28 3.44 -10.36 11.00
N HIS A 29 2.60 -11.09 11.73
CA HIS A 29 1.39 -11.72 11.18
C HIS A 29 0.45 -10.70 10.53
N LYS A 30 0.19 -9.59 11.21
CA LYS A 30 -0.70 -8.56 10.68
C LYS A 30 -0.14 -7.89 9.43
N LEU A 31 1.17 -7.64 9.42
CA LEU A 31 1.79 -7.03 8.24
C LEU A 31 1.79 -8.00 7.05
N ARG A 32 2.09 -9.27 7.28
CA ARG A 32 2.06 -10.26 6.20
C ARG A 32 0.67 -10.42 5.63
N SER A 33 -0.35 -10.39 6.48
CA SER A 33 -1.74 -10.44 6.04
C SER A 33 -2.08 -9.24 5.14
N ALA A 34 -1.67 -8.04 5.56
CA ALA A 34 -1.90 -6.82 4.77
C ALA A 34 -1.19 -6.88 3.42
N CYS A 35 0.06 -7.31 3.39
CA CYS A 35 0.84 -7.41 2.15
C CYS A 35 0.31 -8.49 1.21
N GLY A 36 -0.42 -9.45 1.72
CA GLY A 36 -1.05 -10.49 0.91
C GLY A 36 -2.38 -10.09 0.29
N ARG A 37 -3.03 -9.03 0.80
CA ARG A 37 -4.35 -8.63 0.32
C ARG A 37 -4.44 -8.38 -1.18
N PRO A 38 -3.46 -7.72 -1.83
CA PRO A 38 -3.55 -7.49 -3.28
C PRO A 38 -3.64 -8.77 -4.11
N PHE A 39 -3.15 -9.88 -3.57
CA PHE A 39 -3.02 -11.14 -4.31
C PHE A 39 -4.05 -12.19 -3.91
N GLN A 40 -5.03 -11.83 -3.08
CA GLN A 40 -6.07 -12.75 -2.64
C GLN A 40 -6.90 -13.25 -3.80
N THR A 41 -7.26 -14.54 -3.75
CA THR A 41 -8.11 -15.16 -4.75
C THR A 41 -9.37 -15.71 -4.09
N PHE A 42 -10.42 -15.79 -4.89
CA PHE A 42 -11.65 -16.45 -4.53
C PHE A 42 -12.11 -17.28 -5.72
N ASP A 43 -12.29 -18.57 -5.50
CA ASP A 43 -12.75 -19.50 -6.55
C ASP A 43 -11.86 -19.44 -7.81
N GLY A 44 -10.54 -19.33 -7.60
CA GLY A 44 -9.56 -19.34 -8.68
C GLY A 44 -9.33 -17.99 -9.37
N SER A 45 -10.08 -16.95 -8.99
CA SER A 45 -9.95 -15.62 -9.58
C SER A 45 -9.45 -14.61 -8.55
N LEU A 46 -8.71 -13.62 -9.04
CA LEU A 46 -8.25 -12.53 -8.17
C LEU A 46 -9.43 -11.75 -7.62
N LEU A 47 -9.43 -11.55 -6.30
CA LEU A 47 -10.45 -10.74 -5.63
C LEU A 47 -10.33 -9.27 -6.01
N HIS A 48 -9.09 -8.81 -6.24
CA HIS A 48 -8.79 -7.44 -6.65
C HIS A 48 -8.02 -7.53 -7.98
N PRO A 49 -8.73 -7.49 -9.14
CA PRO A 49 -8.10 -7.80 -10.42
C PRO A 49 -7.33 -6.65 -11.07
N THR A 50 -7.48 -5.43 -10.61
CA THR A 50 -6.80 -4.27 -11.22
C THR A 50 -5.67 -3.77 -10.33
N VAL A 51 -4.68 -3.11 -10.96
CA VAL A 51 -3.57 -2.51 -10.22
C VAL A 51 -4.08 -1.50 -9.20
N VAL A 52 -5.07 -0.67 -9.58
CA VAL A 52 -5.59 0.35 -8.68
C VAL A 52 -6.31 -0.26 -7.48
N SER A 53 -7.09 -1.33 -7.68
CA SER A 53 -7.77 -2.00 -6.57
C SER A 53 -6.77 -2.70 -5.65
N GLN A 54 -5.72 -3.31 -6.23
CA GLN A 54 -4.66 -3.95 -5.47
C GLN A 54 -3.90 -2.93 -4.61
N ALA A 55 -3.55 -1.79 -5.21
CA ALA A 55 -2.85 -0.72 -4.49
C ALA A 55 -3.69 -0.17 -3.34
N ALA A 56 -4.99 0.02 -3.58
CA ALA A 56 -5.90 0.55 -2.57
C ALA A 56 -6.02 -0.38 -1.36
N VAL A 57 -6.23 -1.67 -1.58
CA VAL A 57 -6.37 -2.63 -0.47
C VAL A 57 -5.04 -2.84 0.27
N LEU A 58 -3.91 -2.69 -0.44
CA LEU A 58 -2.60 -2.78 0.19
C LEU A 58 -2.41 -1.66 1.20
N LEU A 59 -2.63 -0.42 0.79
CA LEU A 59 -2.48 0.72 1.69
C LEU A 59 -3.42 0.62 2.87
N GLU A 60 -4.69 0.37 2.62
CA GLU A 60 -5.68 0.24 3.68
C GLU A 60 -5.27 -0.84 4.67
N GLY A 61 -4.86 -1.99 4.16
CA GLY A 61 -4.45 -3.11 5.00
C GLY A 61 -3.27 -2.78 5.90
N ILE A 62 -2.23 -2.13 5.36
CA ILE A 62 -1.05 -1.77 6.15
C ILE A 62 -1.40 -0.76 7.25
N VAL A 63 -2.16 0.28 6.88
CA VAL A 63 -2.48 1.34 7.84
C VAL A 63 -3.38 0.81 8.96
N LEU A 64 -4.38 0.00 8.62
CA LEU A 64 -5.31 -0.54 9.62
C LEU A 64 -4.72 -1.69 10.43
N ALA A 65 -3.66 -2.32 9.95
CA ALA A 65 -3.02 -3.42 10.68
C ALA A 65 -2.31 -2.97 11.95
N HIS A 66 -1.87 -1.71 12.00
CA HIS A 66 -1.08 -1.19 13.14
C HIS A 66 0.06 -2.14 13.51
N ALA A 67 0.77 -2.64 12.50
CA ALA A 67 1.81 -3.64 12.69
C ALA A 67 3.13 -3.05 13.21
N PHE A 68 3.28 -1.73 13.17
CA PHE A 68 4.45 -1.03 13.67
C PHE A 68 4.05 -0.17 14.88
N ASP A 69 5.02 0.09 15.75
CA ASP A 69 4.79 0.97 16.89
C ASP A 69 4.68 2.45 16.47
N ASP A 70 5.20 2.80 15.29
CA ASP A 70 5.12 4.15 14.73
C ASP A 70 5.27 4.09 13.22
N GLY A 71 4.78 5.12 12.53
CA GLY A 71 4.98 5.28 11.09
C GLY A 71 4.07 4.46 10.20
N ASN A 72 2.96 3.93 10.71
CA ASN A 72 2.06 3.06 9.92
C ASN A 72 1.50 3.76 8.68
N LYS A 73 1.07 5.02 8.80
CA LYS A 73 0.49 5.75 7.67
C LYS A 73 1.53 6.03 6.58
N ARG A 74 2.71 6.52 6.98
CA ARG A 74 3.79 6.80 6.03
C ARG A 74 4.28 5.52 5.36
N THR A 75 4.42 4.45 6.15
CA THR A 75 4.85 3.15 5.61
C THR A 75 3.83 2.61 4.63
N GLY A 76 2.54 2.72 4.94
CA GLY A 76 1.48 2.32 4.02
C GLY A 76 1.54 3.08 2.71
N TRP A 77 1.67 4.40 2.79
CA TRP A 77 1.77 5.26 1.61
C TRP A 77 2.97 4.89 0.74
N MET A 78 4.14 4.77 1.35
CA MET A 78 5.36 4.47 0.58
C MET A 78 5.36 3.03 0.03
N THR A 79 4.72 2.11 0.73
CA THR A 79 4.58 0.74 0.21
C THR A 79 3.65 0.72 -1.01
N LEU A 80 2.60 1.55 -1.01
CA LEU A 80 1.76 1.73 -2.19
C LEU A 80 2.58 2.26 -3.37
N ILE A 81 3.40 3.28 -3.15
CA ILE A 81 4.25 3.85 -4.20
C ILE A 81 5.23 2.79 -4.72
N TYR A 82 5.84 2.02 -3.84
CA TYR A 82 6.74 0.93 -4.20
C TYR A 82 6.00 -0.14 -5.04
N PHE A 83 4.80 -0.50 -4.62
CA PHE A 83 3.98 -1.48 -5.34
C PHE A 83 3.71 -1.02 -6.78
N LEU A 84 3.33 0.25 -6.94
CA LEU A 84 3.10 0.81 -8.28
C LEU A 84 4.38 0.82 -9.10
N ALA A 85 5.50 1.19 -8.50
CA ALA A 85 6.80 1.21 -9.19
C ALA A 85 7.20 -0.18 -9.70
N CYS A 86 6.88 -1.23 -8.94
CA CYS A 86 7.13 -2.61 -9.38
C CYS A 86 6.31 -2.96 -10.63
N ARG A 87 5.30 -2.18 -10.95
CA ARG A 87 4.48 -2.32 -12.15
C ARG A 87 4.75 -1.22 -13.15
N HIS A 88 5.88 -0.54 -13.00
CA HIS A 88 6.33 0.55 -13.89
C HIS A 88 5.34 1.70 -13.94
N GLN A 89 4.71 2.01 -12.81
CA GLN A 89 3.73 3.08 -12.68
C GLN A 89 4.03 3.95 -11.46
N THR A 90 3.51 5.17 -11.47
CA THR A 90 3.61 6.09 -10.35
C THR A 90 2.40 7.01 -10.33
N LEU A 91 2.33 7.88 -9.34
CA LEU A 91 1.28 8.89 -9.24
C LEU A 91 1.85 10.24 -9.64
N ARG A 92 1.15 10.97 -10.50
CA ARG A 92 1.55 12.30 -10.97
C ARG A 92 0.79 13.39 -10.22
N ASP A 93 1.50 14.48 -9.94
CA ASP A 93 0.94 15.69 -9.34
C ASP A 93 0.32 15.46 -7.97
N VAL A 94 0.92 14.56 -7.20
CA VAL A 94 0.52 14.30 -5.82
C VAL A 94 1.67 14.71 -4.91
N SER A 95 1.45 15.74 -4.10
CA SER A 95 2.42 16.15 -3.09
C SER A 95 2.35 15.21 -1.88
N ASP A 96 3.41 15.24 -1.06
CA ASP A 96 3.42 14.46 0.19
C ASP A 96 2.25 14.86 1.10
N ALA A 97 1.90 16.15 1.13
CA ALA A 97 0.79 16.64 1.94
C ALA A 97 -0.55 16.07 1.44
N GLU A 98 -0.75 16.01 0.13
CA GLU A 98 -1.96 15.44 -0.45
C GLU A 98 -2.05 13.94 -0.16
N GLY A 99 -0.93 13.23 -0.27
CA GLY A 99 -0.88 11.81 0.05
C GLY A 99 -1.26 11.56 1.50
N GLU A 100 -0.73 12.35 2.43
CA GLU A 100 -1.05 12.25 3.85
C GLU A 100 -2.54 12.51 4.09
N GLU A 101 -3.10 13.54 3.47
CA GLU A 101 -4.52 13.88 3.59
C GLU A 101 -5.42 12.74 3.12
N VAL A 102 -5.09 12.14 1.99
CA VAL A 102 -5.86 11.04 1.43
C VAL A 102 -5.83 9.82 2.35
N VAL A 103 -4.64 9.50 2.88
CA VAL A 103 -4.50 8.38 3.81
C VAL A 103 -5.34 8.62 5.06
N VAL A 104 -5.27 9.83 5.64
CA VAL A 104 -6.07 10.18 6.82
C VAL A 104 -7.57 10.06 6.51
N SER A 105 -8.00 10.56 5.35
CA SER A 105 -9.41 10.47 4.95
C SER A 105 -9.89 9.02 4.84
N LEU A 106 -9.03 8.15 4.31
CA LEU A 106 -9.36 6.74 4.17
C LEU A 106 -9.52 6.06 5.54
N VAL A 107 -8.57 6.28 6.44
CA VAL A 107 -8.58 5.58 7.74
C VAL A 107 -9.60 6.15 8.72
N THR A 108 -10.06 7.38 8.51
CA THR A 108 -11.13 7.98 9.31
C THR A 108 -12.50 7.74 8.69
N HIS A 109 -12.57 6.94 7.63
CA HIS A 109 -13.81 6.56 6.92
C HIS A 109 -14.51 7.76 6.26
N ASN A 110 -13.78 8.83 5.96
CA ASN A 110 -14.29 9.96 5.20
C ASN A 110 -14.11 9.76 3.69
N LEU A 111 -13.39 8.71 3.30
CA LEU A 111 -13.17 8.34 1.90
C LEU A 111 -13.38 6.84 1.79
N LEU A 112 -14.29 6.43 0.90
CA LEU A 112 -14.54 5.01 0.67
C LEU A 112 -13.39 4.39 -0.11
N LEU A 113 -13.14 3.10 0.11
CA LEU A 113 -12.07 2.37 -0.57
C LEU A 113 -12.20 2.44 -2.09
N ALA A 114 -13.44 2.31 -2.61
CA ALA A 114 -13.68 2.40 -4.05
C ALA A 114 -13.33 3.78 -4.59
N ASP A 115 -13.62 4.84 -3.83
CA ASP A 115 -13.29 6.21 -4.22
C ASP A 115 -11.78 6.46 -4.16
N PHE A 116 -11.10 5.85 -3.20
CA PHE A 116 -9.64 5.89 -3.14
C PHE A 116 -9.01 5.22 -4.36
N ALA A 117 -9.53 4.06 -4.77
CA ALA A 117 -9.07 3.39 -5.98
C ALA A 117 -9.27 4.28 -7.21
N GLY A 118 -10.42 4.97 -7.30
CA GLY A 118 -10.68 5.94 -8.37
C GLY A 118 -9.72 7.12 -8.34
N TRP A 119 -9.38 7.59 -7.16
CA TRP A 119 -8.40 8.67 -7.00
C TRP A 119 -7.01 8.22 -7.50
N ILE A 120 -6.59 6.99 -7.16
CA ILE A 120 -5.35 6.42 -7.68
C ILE A 120 -5.38 6.39 -9.21
N ALA A 121 -6.49 5.92 -9.78
CA ALA A 121 -6.63 5.81 -11.23
C ALA A 121 -6.49 7.16 -11.92
N GLN A 122 -7.00 8.23 -11.32
CA GLN A 122 -6.91 9.58 -11.86
C GLN A 122 -5.49 10.11 -11.92
N HIS A 123 -4.61 9.66 -11.02
CA HIS A 123 -3.24 10.16 -10.92
C HIS A 123 -2.20 9.18 -11.46
N LEU A 124 -2.63 7.99 -11.86
CA LEU A 124 -1.74 6.93 -12.30
C LEU A 124 -1.13 7.23 -13.66
N VAL A 125 0.19 7.16 -13.74
CA VAL A 125 0.91 7.36 -15.00
C VAL A 125 2.06 6.37 -15.08
N PRO A 126 2.56 6.08 -16.32
CA PRO A 126 3.75 5.26 -16.45
C PRO A 126 4.94 5.90 -15.76
N LEU A 127 5.77 5.08 -15.12
CA LEU A 127 7.03 5.53 -14.54
C LEU A 127 8.03 5.65 -15.68
N THR A 128 8.46 6.88 -15.96
CA THR A 128 9.44 7.14 -17.02
C THR A 128 10.79 7.42 -16.42
N GLU A 129 11.83 7.03 -17.14
CA GLU A 129 13.22 7.31 -16.74
C GLU A 129 13.62 8.75 -17.02
#